data_70dc8e751fe0a2fe3cdb646826d1db72
#
_entry.id   70dc8e751fe0a2fe3cdb646826d1db72
#
_cell.length_a   1.000
_cell.length_b   1.000
_cell.length_c   1.000
_cell.angle_alpha   90.00
_cell.angle_beta   90.00
_cell.angle_gamma   90.00
#
_symmetry.space_group_name_H-M   'P 1'
#
loop_
_entity.id
_entity.type
_entity.pdbx_description
1 polymer ?
#
loop_
_entity_poly.entity_id
_entity_poly.type
_entity_poly.pdbx_seq_one_letter_code
_entity_poly.pdbx_strand_id
1 'polypeptide(L)'
;MDSMLSEHFCEGFLEGYLLTGRHGFFDSYEAFIRIVDSMFAQHAKWLKMCSELPWRHDIASLNYILASNVWQQDHNGFTHQDPGFLDHVANKKADVVRMYLPPDANCLLSCFDHCIKSRNYVNIIVASKHPRPQWLTMEQAVKHCTQGIGIWEWASNDQGQEPDVVMACCGDTPTLETLAAVSILRKELPELKIRVVNVVDLMKLQPHTEHPHGLTDSEYDLSLIHI
;
A
#
# COMPACT_ATOMS: atom_id res chain seq x y z
N MET A 1 14.28 20.13 17.61
CA MET A 1 15.40 19.21 17.98
C MET A 1 16.33 19.19 16.78
N ASP A 2 17.56 19.61 16.97
CA ASP A 2 18.55 19.52 15.90
C ASP A 2 19.06 18.09 15.87
N SER A 3 19.04 17.46 14.70
CA SER A 3 19.52 16.10 14.51
C SER A 3 20.52 16.04 13.35
N MET A 4 21.34 15.00 13.32
CA MET A 4 22.17 14.75 12.15
C MET A 4 21.28 14.40 10.95
N LEU A 5 21.68 14.83 9.76
CA LEU A 5 21.04 14.45 8.52
C LEU A 5 21.39 12.99 8.20
N SER A 6 20.60 12.07 8.72
CA SER A 6 20.78 10.63 8.53
C SER A 6 19.46 9.93 8.73
N GLU A 7 19.03 9.19 7.70
CA GLU A 7 17.82 8.38 7.71
C GLU A 7 17.90 7.28 8.77
N HIS A 8 19.07 6.65 8.92
CA HIS A 8 19.29 5.63 9.96
C HIS A 8 19.08 6.19 11.37
N PHE A 9 19.54 7.42 11.61
CA PHE A 9 19.39 8.06 12.91
C PHE A 9 17.92 8.41 13.19
N CYS A 10 17.20 8.93 12.19
CA CYS A 10 15.79 9.26 12.30
C CYS A 10 14.94 8.01 12.54
N GLU A 11 15.20 6.93 11.82
CA GLU A 11 14.50 5.66 12.02
C GLU A 11 14.82 5.05 13.39
N GLY A 12 16.08 5.04 13.81
CA GLY A 12 16.46 4.54 15.13
C GLY A 12 15.79 5.29 16.29
N PHE A 13 15.59 6.61 16.14
CA PHE A 13 14.79 7.39 17.08
C PHE A 13 13.33 6.97 17.08
N LEU A 14 12.75 6.78 15.89
CA LEU A 14 11.36 6.32 15.79
C LEU A 14 11.20 4.96 16.43
N GLU A 15 12.07 3.99 16.13
CA GLU A 15 12.02 2.66 16.75
C GLU A 15 12.06 2.74 18.27
N GLY A 16 13.00 3.52 18.82
CA GLY A 16 13.08 3.76 20.26
C GLY A 16 11.81 4.39 20.84
N TYR A 17 11.19 5.31 20.10
CA TYR A 17 9.94 5.97 20.48
C TYR A 17 8.75 4.99 20.52
N LEU A 18 8.65 4.12 19.50
CA LEU A 18 7.62 3.07 19.43
C LEU A 18 7.70 2.10 20.62
N LEU A 19 8.93 1.75 21.04
CA LEU A 19 9.19 0.90 22.21
C LEU A 19 8.69 1.49 23.53
N THR A 20 8.48 2.80 23.61
CA THR A 20 7.88 3.44 24.78
C THR A 20 6.35 3.44 24.76
N GLY A 21 5.73 2.74 23.80
CA GLY A 21 4.28 2.66 23.64
C GLY A 21 3.66 3.84 22.89
N ARG A 22 4.49 4.71 22.31
CA ARG A 22 4.05 5.86 21.50
C ARG A 22 3.95 5.47 20.04
N HIS A 23 3.22 6.27 19.25
CA HIS A 23 2.99 6.06 17.83
C HIS A 23 3.76 7.09 17.00
N GLY A 24 4.20 6.69 15.83
CA GLY A 24 4.91 7.56 14.90
C GLY A 24 5.02 6.96 13.51
N PHE A 25 5.63 7.70 12.61
CA PHE A 25 5.88 7.28 11.24
C PHE A 25 7.20 7.87 10.73
N PHE A 26 7.79 7.20 9.76
CA PHE A 26 8.96 7.62 9.01
C PHE A 26 8.53 8.02 7.60
N ASP A 27 8.87 9.23 7.20
CA ASP A 27 8.54 9.74 5.86
C ASP A 27 9.81 9.83 5.02
N SER A 28 9.75 9.29 3.81
CA SER A 28 10.82 9.35 2.82
C SER A 28 10.28 9.16 1.41
N TYR A 29 11.11 9.37 0.41
CA TYR A 29 10.79 9.01 -0.96
C TYR A 29 11.03 7.52 -1.21
N GLU A 30 10.17 6.88 -1.98
CA GLU A 30 10.33 5.47 -2.34
C GLU A 30 11.71 5.18 -2.94
N ALA A 31 12.23 6.11 -3.77
CA ALA A 31 13.52 5.96 -4.42
C ALA A 31 14.73 5.99 -3.48
N PHE A 32 14.58 6.47 -2.25
CA PHE A 32 15.68 6.62 -1.28
C PHE A 32 15.52 5.78 -0.02
N ILE A 33 14.33 5.24 0.23
CA ILE A 33 14.04 4.51 1.47
C ILE A 33 14.93 3.27 1.66
N ARG A 34 15.49 2.69 0.59
CA ARG A 34 16.37 1.53 0.68
C ARG A 34 17.63 1.77 1.52
N ILE A 35 18.00 3.01 1.77
CA ILE A 35 19.12 3.30 2.67
C ILE A 35 18.92 2.73 4.08
N VAL A 36 17.67 2.58 4.53
CA VAL A 36 17.30 2.02 5.85
C VAL A 36 16.77 0.58 5.78
N ASP A 37 16.94 -0.08 4.65
CA ASP A 37 16.43 -1.43 4.37
C ASP A 37 16.89 -2.48 5.41
N SER A 38 18.14 -2.36 5.86
CA SER A 38 18.68 -3.25 6.90
C SER A 38 18.01 -3.04 8.25
N MET A 39 17.66 -1.81 8.61
CA MET A 39 16.94 -1.49 9.85
C MET A 39 15.52 -2.03 9.79
N PHE A 40 14.78 -1.74 8.71
CA PHE A 40 13.49 -2.35 8.45
C PHE A 40 13.54 -3.87 8.59
N ALA A 41 14.52 -4.55 7.96
CA ALA A 41 14.64 -6.00 7.99
C ALA A 41 14.90 -6.53 9.41
N GLN A 42 15.68 -5.82 10.22
CA GLN A 42 15.93 -6.18 11.61
C GLN A 42 14.67 -5.95 12.47
N HIS A 43 13.97 -4.85 12.27
CA HIS A 43 12.75 -4.54 13.01
C HIS A 43 11.65 -5.59 12.74
N ALA A 44 11.42 -5.95 11.46
CA ALA A 44 10.46 -6.98 11.09
C ALA A 44 10.80 -8.35 11.70
N LYS A 45 12.09 -8.74 11.67
CA LYS A 45 12.56 -9.97 12.31
C LYS A 45 12.36 -9.93 13.82
N TRP A 46 12.63 -8.82 14.44
CA TRP A 46 12.46 -8.63 15.87
C TRP A 46 10.99 -8.69 16.29
N LEU A 47 10.07 -8.05 15.57
CA LEU A 47 8.63 -8.14 15.80
C LEU A 47 8.15 -9.59 15.76
N LYS A 48 8.58 -10.34 14.72
CA LYS A 48 8.23 -11.76 14.61
C LYS A 48 8.69 -12.55 15.82
N MET A 49 9.93 -12.38 16.27
CA MET A 49 10.45 -13.09 17.44
C MET A 49 9.72 -12.68 18.74
N CYS A 50 9.35 -11.41 18.84
CA CYS A 50 8.62 -10.90 20.01
C CYS A 50 7.19 -11.44 20.09
N SER A 51 6.53 -11.68 18.96
CA SER A 51 5.16 -12.23 18.92
C SER A 51 5.07 -13.66 19.49
N GLU A 52 6.18 -14.40 19.53
CA GLU A 52 6.27 -15.73 20.10
C GLU A 52 6.44 -15.73 21.62
N LEU A 53 6.64 -14.56 22.25
CA LEU A 53 6.95 -14.43 23.65
C LEU A 53 5.73 -13.94 24.46
N PRO A 54 5.09 -14.82 25.27
CA PRO A 54 3.81 -14.52 25.93
C PRO A 54 3.88 -13.40 26.99
N TRP A 55 5.08 -13.03 27.43
CA TRP A 55 5.30 -11.97 28.40
C TRP A 55 5.59 -10.60 27.77
N ARG A 56 5.70 -10.52 26.47
CA ARG A 56 5.86 -9.26 25.74
C ARG A 56 4.52 -8.59 25.50
N HIS A 57 4.49 -7.27 25.72
CA HIS A 57 3.34 -6.45 25.34
C HIS A 57 3.40 -6.09 23.86
N ASP A 58 2.23 -5.83 23.28
CA ASP A 58 2.11 -5.31 21.93
C ASP A 58 2.83 -3.97 21.79
N ILE A 59 3.49 -3.79 20.66
CA ILE A 59 4.27 -2.61 20.34
C ILE A 59 3.56 -1.82 19.23
N ALA A 60 3.58 -0.51 19.29
CA ALA A 60 3.09 0.32 18.22
C ALA A 60 3.82 -0.01 16.91
N SER A 61 3.08 -0.11 15.81
CA SER A 61 3.63 -0.48 14.52
C SER A 61 4.64 0.54 14.00
N LEU A 62 5.66 0.06 13.30
CA LEU A 62 6.57 0.90 12.52
C LEU A 62 5.88 1.26 11.20
N ASN A 63 5.66 2.54 10.97
CA ASN A 63 4.93 3.02 9.80
C ASN A 63 5.85 3.83 8.90
N TYR A 64 5.88 3.48 7.61
CA TYR A 64 6.53 4.24 6.57
C TYR A 64 5.51 4.93 5.69
N ILE A 65 5.73 6.20 5.38
CA ILE A 65 5.04 6.93 4.33
C ILE A 65 6.05 7.21 3.24
N LEU A 66 5.83 6.64 2.07
CA LEU A 66 6.66 6.88 0.90
C LEU A 66 6.00 8.01 0.09
N ALA A 67 6.40 9.24 0.40
CA ALA A 67 5.74 10.46 -0.06
C ALA A 67 6.03 10.84 -1.53
N SER A 68 6.83 10.06 -2.23
CA SER A 68 7.05 10.16 -3.67
C SER A 68 7.25 8.76 -4.21
N ASN A 69 6.49 8.40 -5.23
CA ASN A 69 6.52 7.08 -5.83
C ASN A 69 7.39 7.02 -7.09
N VAL A 70 7.85 5.82 -7.46
CA VAL A 70 8.75 5.62 -8.60
C VAL A 70 8.05 5.72 -9.96
N TRP A 71 6.72 5.64 -10.02
CA TRP A 71 5.97 5.80 -11.27
C TRP A 71 6.02 7.22 -11.79
N GLN A 72 6.21 8.19 -10.89
CA GLN A 72 6.38 9.58 -11.25
C GLN A 72 7.60 10.14 -10.52
N GLN A 73 8.70 10.20 -11.22
CA GLN A 73 9.99 10.56 -10.67
C GLN A 73 10.12 12.08 -10.44
N ASP A 74 9.50 12.56 -9.39
CA ASP A 74 9.40 13.99 -9.03
C ASP A 74 10.57 14.46 -8.18
N HIS A 75 11.82 14.14 -8.54
CA HIS A 75 12.88 14.33 -7.58
C HIS A 75 14.20 14.64 -8.21
N ASN A 76 15.19 14.66 -7.41
CA ASN A 76 16.50 15.27 -7.53
C ASN A 76 17.48 14.47 -8.44
N GLY A 77 17.03 14.00 -9.60
CA GLY A 77 17.87 13.32 -10.58
C GLY A 77 17.89 11.79 -10.42
N PHE A 78 17.97 11.10 -11.54
CA PHE A 78 17.84 9.65 -11.62
C PHE A 78 19.12 8.88 -11.25
N THR A 79 20.20 9.54 -10.94
CA THR A 79 21.47 8.90 -10.58
C THR A 79 21.56 8.47 -9.12
N HIS A 80 20.62 8.91 -8.28
CA HIS A 80 20.61 8.66 -6.84
C HIS A 80 19.44 7.78 -6.39
N GLN A 81 18.67 7.22 -7.34
CA GLN A 81 17.50 6.43 -7.04
C GLN A 81 17.86 4.97 -6.91
N ASP A 82 17.36 4.36 -5.86
CA ASP A 82 17.47 2.93 -5.63
C ASP A 82 16.08 2.35 -5.33
N PRO A 83 15.21 2.16 -6.35
CA PRO A 83 13.92 1.52 -6.18
C PRO A 83 14.09 0.04 -5.80
N GLY A 84 13.05 -0.58 -5.26
CA GLY A 84 13.05 -1.99 -4.89
C GLY A 84 12.83 -2.24 -3.40
N PHE A 85 12.54 -1.20 -2.61
CA PHE A 85 12.17 -1.37 -1.21
C PHE A 85 10.88 -2.17 -1.06
N LEU A 86 9.86 -1.91 -1.89
CA LEU A 86 8.60 -2.66 -1.87
C LEU A 86 8.79 -4.14 -2.19
N ASP A 87 9.67 -4.47 -3.13
CA ASP A 87 10.03 -5.86 -3.45
C ASP A 87 10.68 -6.55 -2.24
N HIS A 88 11.56 -5.84 -1.54
CA HIS A 88 12.18 -6.37 -0.33
C HIS A 88 11.15 -6.58 0.79
N VAL A 89 10.21 -5.65 0.98
CA VAL A 89 9.12 -5.77 1.95
C VAL A 89 8.23 -6.96 1.61
N ALA A 90 7.85 -7.13 0.33
CA ALA A 90 7.00 -8.24 -0.12
C ALA A 90 7.60 -9.62 0.14
N ASN A 91 8.94 -9.72 0.22
CA ASN A 91 9.66 -10.95 0.53
C ASN A 91 9.78 -11.23 2.05
N LYS A 92 9.26 -10.37 2.91
CA LYS A 92 9.22 -10.63 4.36
C LYS A 92 8.01 -11.50 4.71
N LYS A 93 8.04 -12.08 5.92
CA LYS A 93 6.89 -12.84 6.39
C LYS A 93 5.65 -11.97 6.45
N ALA A 94 4.63 -12.49 5.86
CA ALA A 94 3.31 -11.90 5.78
C ALA A 94 2.69 -11.51 7.13
N ASP A 95 3.08 -12.19 8.21
CA ASP A 95 2.55 -11.95 9.56
C ASP A 95 2.85 -10.55 10.09
N VAL A 96 3.94 -9.94 9.64
CA VAL A 96 4.44 -8.68 10.22
C VAL A 96 4.45 -7.50 9.26
N VAL A 97 4.22 -7.69 7.96
CA VAL A 97 4.26 -6.60 6.96
C VAL A 97 2.90 -6.33 6.36
N ARG A 98 2.67 -5.05 6.02
CA ARG A 98 1.49 -4.56 5.31
C ARG A 98 1.93 -3.52 4.29
N MET A 99 1.35 -3.55 3.09
CA MET A 99 1.63 -2.60 2.03
C MET A 99 0.33 -2.03 1.47
N TYR A 100 0.19 -0.72 1.57
CA TYR A 100 -0.97 0.01 1.11
C TYR A 100 -0.60 0.96 -0.03
N LEU A 101 -1.34 0.88 -1.12
CA LEU A 101 -1.17 1.71 -2.31
C LEU A 101 -2.47 2.48 -2.59
N PRO A 102 -2.79 3.51 -1.80
CA PRO A 102 -4.03 4.25 -1.94
C PRO A 102 -4.11 5.02 -3.26
N PRO A 103 -5.27 5.00 -3.94
CA PRO A 103 -5.46 5.67 -5.22
C PRO A 103 -5.71 7.18 -5.11
N ASP A 104 -6.09 7.68 -3.92
CA ASP A 104 -6.42 9.08 -3.66
C ASP A 104 -6.18 9.48 -2.19
N ALA A 105 -6.37 10.76 -1.88
CA ALA A 105 -6.10 11.31 -0.56
C ALA A 105 -7.04 10.77 0.53
N ASN A 106 -8.31 10.50 0.23
CA ASN A 106 -9.24 9.95 1.22
C ASN A 106 -8.88 8.50 1.59
N CYS A 107 -8.46 7.70 0.60
CA CYS A 107 -7.92 6.38 0.85
C CYS A 107 -6.60 6.44 1.63
N LEU A 108 -5.71 7.40 1.31
CA LEU A 108 -4.47 7.62 2.06
C LEU A 108 -4.75 7.92 3.53
N LEU A 109 -5.69 8.83 3.82
CA LEU A 109 -6.07 9.17 5.19
C LEU A 109 -6.66 7.97 5.94
N SER A 110 -7.52 7.18 5.27
CA SER A 110 -8.10 5.97 5.86
C SER A 110 -7.03 4.92 6.19
N CYS A 111 -6.11 4.66 5.27
CA CYS A 111 -5.00 3.73 5.50
C CYS A 111 -4.08 4.24 6.63
N PHE A 112 -3.75 5.53 6.63
CA PHE A 112 -2.89 6.11 7.65
C PHE A 112 -3.50 6.04 9.05
N ASP A 113 -4.80 6.36 9.19
CA ASP A 113 -5.51 6.23 10.47
C ASP A 113 -5.49 4.79 11.00
N HIS A 114 -5.68 3.82 10.11
CA HIS A 114 -5.57 2.40 10.45
C HIS A 114 -4.14 2.03 10.90
N CYS A 115 -3.13 2.40 10.11
CA CYS A 115 -1.74 2.06 10.36
C CYS A 115 -1.22 2.66 11.67
N ILE A 116 -1.50 3.95 11.95
CA ILE A 116 -1.01 4.61 13.15
C ILE A 116 -1.59 4.03 14.44
N LYS A 117 -2.77 3.42 14.37
CA LYS A 117 -3.43 2.74 15.49
C LYS A 117 -3.02 1.29 15.64
N SER A 118 -2.41 0.69 14.62
CA SER A 118 -2.05 -0.72 14.59
C SER A 118 -0.86 -1.03 15.51
N ARG A 119 -0.70 -2.31 15.83
CA ARG A 119 0.39 -2.83 16.68
C ARG A 119 1.01 -4.07 16.05
N ASN A 120 2.28 -4.29 16.33
CA ASN A 120 3.07 -5.46 15.92
C ASN A 120 3.26 -5.62 14.41
N TYR A 121 3.09 -4.53 13.63
CA TYR A 121 3.29 -4.55 12.18
C TYR A 121 4.37 -3.57 11.74
N VAL A 122 4.87 -3.81 10.56
CA VAL A 122 5.53 -2.79 9.73
C VAL A 122 4.60 -2.47 8.59
N ASN A 123 4.11 -1.24 8.55
CA ASN A 123 3.19 -0.75 7.55
C ASN A 123 3.92 0.16 6.57
N ILE A 124 3.73 -0.08 5.29
CA ILE A 124 4.23 0.77 4.22
C ILE A 124 3.04 1.38 3.48
N ILE A 125 3.02 2.70 3.35
CA ILE A 125 1.99 3.43 2.63
C ILE A 125 2.67 4.22 1.52
N VAL A 126 2.33 3.93 0.27
CA VAL A 126 2.85 4.65 -0.90
C VAL A 126 1.92 5.81 -1.21
N ALA A 127 2.47 7.01 -1.23
CA ALA A 127 1.74 8.24 -1.47
C ALA A 127 2.39 9.07 -2.58
N SER A 128 1.65 10.03 -3.14
CA SER A 128 2.21 11.00 -4.06
C SER A 128 2.65 12.26 -3.34
N LYS A 129 3.70 12.86 -3.85
CA LYS A 129 4.19 14.19 -3.45
C LYS A 129 3.31 15.32 -4.01
N HIS A 130 2.64 15.09 -5.13
CA HIS A 130 1.83 16.08 -5.81
C HIS A 130 0.33 15.85 -5.63
N PRO A 131 -0.50 16.91 -5.74
CA PRO A 131 -1.94 16.78 -5.76
C PRO A 131 -2.40 15.80 -6.86
N ARG A 132 -3.34 14.94 -6.51
CA ARG A 132 -3.93 13.93 -7.39
C ARG A 132 -5.43 14.09 -7.47
N PRO A 133 -6.08 13.58 -8.52
CA PRO A 133 -7.52 13.51 -8.57
C PRO A 133 -8.08 12.77 -7.34
N GLN A 134 -9.23 13.24 -6.86
CA GLN A 134 -9.98 12.61 -5.78
C GLN A 134 -11.09 11.77 -6.39
N TRP A 135 -11.06 10.46 -6.19
CA TRP A 135 -11.98 9.52 -6.81
C TRP A 135 -13.15 9.17 -5.91
N LEU A 136 -12.88 8.94 -4.63
CA LEU A 136 -13.84 8.43 -3.66
C LEU A 136 -14.14 9.48 -2.59
N THR A 137 -15.41 9.56 -2.15
CA THR A 137 -15.74 10.28 -0.92
C THR A 137 -15.08 9.61 0.28
N MET A 138 -14.99 10.29 1.41
CA MET A 138 -14.38 9.69 2.61
C MET A 138 -15.11 8.40 3.06
N GLU A 139 -16.43 8.37 2.97
CA GLU A 139 -17.24 7.20 3.32
C GLU A 139 -16.93 6.02 2.39
N GLN A 140 -16.88 6.27 1.09
CA GLN A 140 -16.50 5.26 0.08
C GLN A 140 -15.07 4.78 0.28
N ALA A 141 -14.14 5.68 0.58
CA ALA A 141 -12.74 5.38 0.83
C ALA A 141 -12.58 4.46 2.05
N VAL A 142 -13.25 4.77 3.17
CA VAL A 142 -13.22 3.92 4.37
C VAL A 142 -13.71 2.51 4.05
N LYS A 143 -14.84 2.39 3.34
CA LYS A 143 -15.38 1.08 2.91
C LYS A 143 -14.38 0.34 2.02
N HIS A 144 -13.84 1.00 1.00
CA HIS A 144 -12.90 0.43 0.05
C HIS A 144 -11.59 -0.02 0.71
N CYS A 145 -11.02 0.81 1.57
CA CYS A 145 -9.79 0.49 2.32
C CYS A 145 -10.01 -0.66 3.32
N THR A 146 -11.19 -0.76 3.94
CA THR A 146 -11.53 -1.88 4.82
C THR A 146 -11.59 -3.20 4.05
N GLN A 147 -12.10 -3.18 2.82
CA GLN A 147 -12.11 -4.34 1.94
C GLN A 147 -10.72 -4.64 1.37
N GLY A 148 -9.91 -3.61 1.16
CA GLY A 148 -8.55 -3.66 0.62
C GLY A 148 -8.45 -3.86 -0.89
N ILE A 149 -9.50 -4.37 -1.52
CA ILE A 149 -9.67 -4.55 -2.97
C ILE A 149 -11.14 -4.34 -3.30
N GLY A 150 -11.45 -3.84 -4.49
CA GLY A 150 -12.84 -3.69 -4.90
C GLY A 150 -13.02 -3.34 -6.38
N ILE A 151 -14.16 -3.76 -6.91
CA ILE A 151 -14.60 -3.39 -8.24
C ILE A 151 -15.12 -1.95 -8.19
N TRP A 152 -14.63 -1.11 -9.09
CA TRP A 152 -15.13 0.26 -9.26
C TRP A 152 -16.22 0.29 -10.32
N GLU A 153 -17.45 0.03 -9.89
CA GLU A 153 -18.63 -0.04 -10.77
C GLU A 153 -18.82 1.22 -11.61
N TRP A 154 -18.55 2.40 -11.04
CA TRP A 154 -18.66 3.69 -11.73
C TRP A 154 -17.65 3.84 -12.89
N ALA A 155 -16.54 3.14 -12.84
CA ALA A 155 -15.51 3.12 -13.88
C ALA A 155 -15.69 1.95 -14.85
N SER A 156 -16.43 0.91 -14.45
CA SER A 156 -16.71 -0.30 -15.22
C SER A 156 -17.90 -0.10 -16.18
N ASN A 157 -18.04 -0.97 -17.18
CA ASN A 157 -19.22 -1.01 -18.07
C ASN A 157 -19.77 -2.43 -18.30
N ASP A 158 -19.28 -3.41 -17.55
CA ASP A 158 -19.73 -4.81 -17.60
C ASP A 158 -21.11 -5.04 -16.98
N GLN A 159 -21.65 -4.08 -16.23
CA GLN A 159 -22.98 -4.15 -15.58
C GLN A 159 -23.18 -5.41 -14.71
N GLY A 160 -22.09 -5.87 -14.08
CA GLY A 160 -22.09 -7.10 -13.27
C GLY A 160 -22.15 -8.41 -14.08
N GLN A 161 -22.04 -8.32 -15.38
CA GLN A 161 -21.89 -9.48 -16.26
C GLN A 161 -20.42 -9.94 -16.32
N GLU A 162 -20.16 -11.06 -16.94
CA GLU A 162 -18.81 -11.50 -17.22
C GLU A 162 -18.10 -10.47 -18.12
N PRO A 163 -16.97 -9.90 -17.69
CA PRO A 163 -16.23 -8.93 -18.47
C PRO A 163 -15.40 -9.60 -19.56
N ASP A 164 -15.20 -8.90 -20.69
CA ASP A 164 -14.23 -9.30 -21.71
C ASP A 164 -12.79 -8.96 -21.26
N VAL A 165 -12.64 -7.92 -20.43
CA VAL A 165 -11.34 -7.45 -19.91
C VAL A 165 -11.49 -6.97 -18.48
N VAL A 166 -10.53 -7.39 -17.63
CA VAL A 166 -10.34 -6.82 -16.29
C VAL A 166 -9.12 -5.90 -16.30
N MET A 167 -9.32 -4.65 -15.91
CA MET A 167 -8.28 -3.64 -15.75
C MET A 167 -8.02 -3.43 -14.27
N ALA A 168 -6.95 -4.04 -13.75
CA ALA A 168 -6.57 -3.92 -12.34
C ALA A 168 -5.48 -2.86 -12.14
N CYS A 169 -5.59 -2.10 -11.05
CA CYS A 169 -4.63 -1.05 -10.70
C CYS A 169 -4.45 -0.92 -9.18
N CYS A 170 -3.31 -0.35 -8.78
CA CYS A 170 -3.01 0.01 -7.39
C CYS A 170 -2.19 1.31 -7.37
N GLY A 171 -2.36 2.10 -6.30
CA GLY A 171 -1.70 3.39 -6.17
C GLY A 171 -2.30 4.50 -7.04
N ASP A 172 -1.83 5.72 -6.84
CA ASP A 172 -2.40 6.93 -7.44
C ASP A 172 -2.15 7.05 -8.96
N THR A 173 -0.90 6.96 -9.36
CA THR A 173 -0.50 7.11 -10.77
C THR A 173 -1.02 5.96 -11.65
N PRO A 174 -0.83 4.68 -11.32
CA PRO A 174 -1.40 3.59 -12.11
C PRO A 174 -2.93 3.64 -12.17
N THR A 175 -3.61 4.08 -11.11
CA THR A 175 -5.07 4.24 -11.14
C THR A 175 -5.49 5.32 -12.13
N LEU A 176 -4.82 6.47 -12.14
CA LEU A 176 -5.08 7.53 -13.11
C LEU A 176 -4.91 7.05 -14.56
N GLU A 177 -3.78 6.38 -14.84
CA GLU A 177 -3.48 5.87 -16.18
C GLU A 177 -4.45 4.76 -16.60
N THR A 178 -4.83 3.88 -15.68
CA THR A 178 -5.85 2.84 -15.95
C THR A 178 -7.20 3.46 -16.30
N LEU A 179 -7.66 4.45 -15.57
CA LEU A 179 -8.92 5.14 -15.85
C LEU A 179 -8.88 5.89 -17.20
N ALA A 180 -7.74 6.47 -17.53
CA ALA A 180 -7.54 7.10 -18.84
C ALA A 180 -7.60 6.06 -19.98
N ALA A 181 -6.93 4.93 -19.82
CA ALA A 181 -6.96 3.81 -20.77
C ALA A 181 -8.38 3.25 -20.94
N VAL A 182 -9.11 3.03 -19.83
CA VAL A 182 -10.52 2.58 -19.87
C VAL A 182 -11.39 3.58 -20.63
N SER A 183 -11.20 4.89 -20.43
CA SER A 183 -11.94 5.92 -21.14
C SER A 183 -11.71 5.85 -22.65
N ILE A 184 -10.47 5.61 -23.07
CA ILE A 184 -10.11 5.44 -24.50
C ILE A 184 -10.73 4.15 -25.05
N LEU A 185 -10.58 3.03 -24.36
CA LEU A 185 -11.13 1.74 -24.79
C LEU A 185 -12.65 1.80 -24.96
N ARG A 186 -13.37 2.41 -24.03
CA ARG A 186 -14.83 2.58 -24.11
C ARG A 186 -15.27 3.42 -25.30
N LYS A 187 -14.41 4.34 -25.76
CA LYS A 187 -14.69 5.18 -26.96
C LYS A 187 -14.40 4.44 -28.24
N GLU A 188 -13.25 3.76 -28.32
CA GLU A 188 -12.79 3.10 -29.54
C GLU A 188 -13.40 1.70 -29.74
N LEU A 189 -13.75 1.01 -28.63
CA LEU A 189 -14.32 -0.34 -28.61
C LEU A 189 -15.57 -0.38 -27.68
N PRO A 190 -16.67 0.25 -28.08
CA PRO A 190 -17.84 0.44 -27.21
C PRO A 190 -18.53 -0.88 -26.79
N GLU A 191 -18.35 -1.95 -27.56
CA GLU A 191 -18.92 -3.28 -27.25
C GLU A 191 -18.11 -4.05 -26.19
N LEU A 192 -16.87 -3.59 -25.90
CA LEU A 192 -16.00 -4.27 -24.95
C LEU A 192 -16.49 -4.04 -23.52
N LYS A 193 -16.77 -5.14 -22.80
CA LYS A 193 -17.15 -5.11 -21.39
C LYS A 193 -15.87 -5.06 -20.54
N ILE A 194 -15.68 -3.96 -19.84
CA ILE A 194 -14.48 -3.70 -19.03
C ILE A 194 -14.88 -3.63 -17.57
N ARG A 195 -14.19 -4.40 -16.72
CA ARG A 195 -14.24 -4.30 -15.27
C ARG A 195 -13.00 -3.62 -14.76
N VAL A 196 -13.17 -2.60 -13.90
CA VAL A 196 -12.06 -1.92 -13.24
C VAL A 196 -11.98 -2.40 -11.80
N VAL A 197 -10.80 -2.89 -11.42
CA VAL A 197 -10.51 -3.36 -10.06
C VAL A 197 -9.40 -2.50 -9.47
N ASN A 198 -9.63 -1.89 -8.31
CA ASN A 198 -8.59 -1.18 -7.58
C ASN A 198 -8.17 -1.94 -6.32
N VAL A 199 -6.86 -2.06 -6.14
CA VAL A 199 -6.23 -2.73 -4.99
C VAL A 199 -5.57 -1.67 -4.12
N VAL A 200 -6.03 -1.53 -2.88
CA VAL A 200 -5.41 -0.64 -1.88
C VAL A 200 -4.44 -1.42 -1.01
N ASP A 201 -4.86 -2.58 -0.51
CA ASP A 201 -4.01 -3.47 0.29
C ASP A 201 -3.39 -4.53 -0.61
N LEU A 202 -2.11 -4.36 -0.93
CA LEU A 202 -1.40 -5.29 -1.81
C LEU A 202 -1.35 -6.72 -1.24
N MET A 203 -1.44 -6.85 0.09
CA MET A 203 -1.44 -8.17 0.75
C MET A 203 -2.71 -8.97 0.48
N LYS A 204 -3.78 -8.35 -0.04
CA LYS A 204 -4.96 -9.06 -0.54
C LYS A 204 -4.65 -10.03 -1.68
N LEU A 205 -3.61 -9.76 -2.45
CA LEU A 205 -3.18 -10.62 -3.56
C LEU A 205 -2.37 -11.84 -3.11
N GLN A 206 -2.03 -11.93 -1.82
CA GLN A 206 -1.42 -13.12 -1.26
C GLN A 206 -2.48 -14.19 -0.99
N PRO A 207 -2.16 -15.48 -1.05
CA PRO A 207 -3.06 -16.53 -0.60
C PRO A 207 -3.43 -16.33 0.89
N HIS A 208 -4.67 -16.61 1.27
CA HIS A 208 -5.11 -16.52 2.66
C HIS A 208 -4.35 -17.46 3.62
N THR A 209 -3.74 -18.51 3.07
CA THR A 209 -2.86 -19.42 3.83
C THR A 209 -1.51 -18.80 4.20
N GLU A 210 -1.09 -17.78 3.45
CA GLU A 210 0.21 -17.12 3.62
C GLU A 210 0.11 -15.77 4.31
N HIS A 211 -1.03 -15.10 4.16
CA HIS A 211 -1.24 -13.76 4.72
C HIS A 211 -2.65 -13.62 5.31
N PRO A 212 -2.79 -13.04 6.52
CA PRO A 212 -4.11 -12.89 7.17
C PRO A 212 -5.07 -11.96 6.40
N HIS A 213 -4.56 -11.09 5.54
CA HIS A 213 -5.38 -10.26 4.64
C HIS A 213 -5.64 -10.92 3.28
N GLY A 214 -4.98 -12.05 2.97
CA GLY A 214 -5.08 -12.72 1.68
C GLY A 214 -6.51 -13.13 1.34
N LEU A 215 -6.84 -13.08 0.05
CA LEU A 215 -8.12 -13.56 -0.46
C LEU A 215 -8.17 -15.09 -0.45
N THR A 216 -9.33 -15.64 -0.19
CA THR A 216 -9.61 -17.05 -0.50
C THR A 216 -9.63 -17.25 -2.01
N ASP A 217 -9.44 -18.48 -2.48
CA ASP A 217 -9.46 -18.79 -3.91
C ASP A 217 -10.77 -18.33 -4.57
N SER A 218 -11.90 -18.54 -3.89
CA SER A 218 -13.21 -18.12 -4.39
C SER A 218 -13.39 -16.59 -4.45
N GLU A 219 -12.82 -15.84 -3.50
CA GLU A 219 -12.84 -14.36 -3.53
C GLU A 219 -11.90 -13.83 -4.62
N TYR A 220 -10.76 -14.48 -4.80
CA TYR A 220 -9.80 -14.14 -5.86
C TYR A 220 -10.43 -14.36 -7.24
N ASP A 221 -11.03 -15.53 -7.47
CA ASP A 221 -11.71 -15.88 -8.70
C ASP A 221 -12.84 -14.89 -9.02
N LEU A 222 -13.67 -14.57 -8.02
CA LEU A 222 -14.78 -13.62 -8.20
C LEU A 222 -14.29 -12.20 -8.55
N SER A 223 -13.16 -11.79 -7.99
CA SER A 223 -12.65 -10.44 -8.17
C SER A 223 -11.79 -10.27 -9.41
N LEU A 224 -10.98 -11.28 -9.78
CA LEU A 224 -9.88 -11.15 -10.73
C LEU A 224 -9.90 -12.18 -11.88
N ILE A 225 -10.48 -13.36 -11.69
CA ILE A 225 -10.35 -14.48 -12.66
C ILE A 225 -11.63 -14.77 -13.45
N HIS A 226 -12.80 -14.26 -13.12
CA HIS A 226 -13.92 -14.39 -14.02
C HIS A 226 -13.67 -13.58 -15.30
N ILE A 227 -12.68 -14.05 -16.03
CA ILE A 227 -12.35 -13.71 -17.42
C ILE A 227 -12.84 -14.84 -18.29
#